data_7e1c388bb05b5b1cdab73eed221fc1f7
#
_entry.id   7e1c388bb05b5b1cdab73eed221fc1f7
#
_cell.length_a   1.000
_cell.length_b   1.000
_cell.length_c   1.000
_cell.angle_alpha   90.00
_cell.angle_beta   90.00
_cell.angle_gamma   90.00
#
_symmetry.space_group_name_H-M   'P 1'
#
loop_
_entity.id
_entity.type
_entity.pdbx_description
1 polymer ?
#
loop_
_entity_poly.entity_id
_entity_poly.type
_entity_poly.pdbx_seq_one_letter_code
_entity_poly.pdbx_strand_id
1 'polypeptide(L)'
;MKKLIMLSFALALSWGSANATDHYRNPVIPGFYPDPSICRVDSGYYLVNSTFDYFPGVPLWHSRDLVNWEQIGHCLTRKSQVNLSGALSWGGIYAPTIRYNEGTFYMITTNTTGGGNFLVYTDNPRGEWSDPVWLEQGGIDPSLYFEDGHCYMVSNPDDGIWLCEIEPKTGKTLKPSRRIWNGTGGRYPEGPHLYKKDGYYYLLISEGGTGYDHMLTMARSRSIDGPYTANPANPIMTHSGQLKQTSSIQGTGHADLVDAPDGSWWLVCLAFRPQIGEHHLTGRETYLAPVSWETNAWPVVNGNGGIDLEMTADLPVKVDKQRDFTTNIRFSSKQPLGYEWVYLRNPLMENYQLTSNALRLTGTSATLNSKDLPTFIGRRQQHIDFEATTQLNLSEAGVGDMAGLSVFMDLYAHYDIALRREADGKNTLVVEYWLNSIHHVAKEIPLKGSKPYLRVTGSRDHYRFFYSENGKSFTEVGVADTRYLSSETAGGFTGIILALFCQSAADASKPQADFYSFNYHPVN
;
A
#
# COMPACT_ATOMS: atom_id res chain seq x y z
N MET A 1 67.36 50.20 17.00
CA MET A 1 66.36 49.25 17.51
C MET A 1 65.16 49.25 16.60
N LYS A 2 65.08 48.27 15.66
CA LYS A 2 63.95 48.09 14.73
C LYS A 2 63.05 47.01 15.30
N LYS A 3 61.80 47.35 15.62
CA LYS A 3 60.76 46.39 16.06
C LYS A 3 60.18 45.68 14.85
N LEU A 4 60.32 44.36 14.80
CA LEU A 4 59.71 43.48 13.82
C LEU A 4 58.28 43.17 14.33
N ILE A 5 57.27 43.50 13.53
CA ILE A 5 55.88 43.12 13.78
C ILE A 5 55.65 41.84 12.98
N MET A 6 55.45 40.71 13.69
CA MET A 6 54.95 39.45 13.09
C MET A 6 53.44 39.51 12.96
N LEU A 7 52.93 39.48 11.73
CA LEU A 7 51.52 39.29 11.41
C LEU A 7 51.26 37.78 11.35
N SER A 8 50.54 37.24 12.32
CA SER A 8 50.06 35.85 12.31
C SER A 8 48.77 35.76 11.45
N PHE A 9 48.85 35.15 10.30
CA PHE A 9 47.68 34.74 9.51
C PHE A 9 47.13 33.46 10.12
N ALA A 10 45.97 33.53 10.76
CA ALA A 10 45.19 32.36 11.14
C ALA A 10 44.38 31.90 9.94
N LEU A 11 44.80 30.80 9.30
CA LEU A 11 43.97 30.09 8.34
C LEU A 11 42.83 29.38 9.11
N ALA A 12 41.62 29.91 8.98
CA ALA A 12 40.41 29.20 9.39
C ALA A 12 40.15 28.09 8.36
N LEU A 13 40.58 26.86 8.66
CA LEU A 13 40.13 25.66 7.96
C LEU A 13 38.64 25.46 8.35
N SER A 14 37.74 25.83 7.44
CA SER A 14 36.36 25.37 7.50
C SER A 14 36.39 23.85 7.21
N TRP A 15 36.28 23.05 8.26
CA TRP A 15 35.91 21.64 8.10
C TRP A 15 34.47 21.62 7.65
N GLY A 16 34.23 21.50 6.35
CA GLY A 16 32.99 21.00 5.82
C GLY A 16 32.84 19.58 6.36
N SER A 17 31.88 19.37 7.24
CA SER A 17 31.42 18.02 7.56
C SER A 17 30.94 17.42 6.26
N ALA A 18 31.72 16.50 5.68
CA ALA A 18 31.22 15.60 4.66
C ALA A 18 30.07 14.84 5.35
N ASN A 19 28.83 15.08 4.95
CA ASN A 19 27.72 14.28 5.37
C ASN A 19 28.04 12.83 4.96
N ALA A 20 27.99 11.93 5.92
CA ALA A 20 28.17 10.52 5.63
C ALA A 20 26.96 10.09 4.82
N THR A 21 27.19 9.65 3.58
CA THR A 21 26.17 9.12 2.69
C THR A 21 25.56 7.87 3.34
N ASP A 22 24.25 7.89 3.59
CA ASP A 22 23.54 6.78 4.21
C ASP A 22 23.06 5.78 3.15
N HIS A 23 22.96 4.50 3.54
CA HIS A 23 22.40 3.43 2.73
C HIS A 23 21.01 3.08 3.24
N TYR A 24 20.05 2.89 2.33
CA TYR A 24 18.73 2.37 2.66
C TYR A 24 18.21 1.43 1.56
N ARG A 25 17.21 0.63 1.91
CA ARG A 25 16.59 -0.33 1.02
C ARG A 25 15.21 0.10 0.60
N ASN A 26 14.93 -0.03 -0.67
CA ASN A 26 13.60 0.02 -1.26
C ASN A 26 13.03 -1.40 -1.42
N PRO A 27 11.69 -1.56 -1.38
CA PRO A 27 10.70 -0.56 -1.01
C PRO A 27 10.80 -0.15 0.47
N VAL A 28 10.58 1.12 0.79
CA VAL A 28 10.54 1.60 2.18
C VAL A 28 9.28 1.15 2.91
N ILE A 29 8.19 0.87 2.17
CA ILE A 29 7.00 0.16 2.68
C ILE A 29 6.73 -1.01 1.73
N PRO A 30 7.22 -2.22 2.04
CA PRO A 30 7.05 -3.40 1.22
C PRO A 30 5.65 -3.99 1.32
N GLY A 31 5.24 -4.71 0.25
CA GLY A 31 3.91 -5.29 0.11
C GLY A 31 2.95 -4.34 -0.58
N PHE A 32 1.72 -4.78 -0.76
CA PHE A 32 0.67 -4.06 -1.46
C PHE A 32 0.28 -2.75 -0.75
N TYR A 33 1.09 -1.71 -0.95
CA TYR A 33 0.89 -0.33 -0.49
C TYR A 33 1.20 0.64 -1.63
N PRO A 34 0.32 0.71 -2.65
CA PRO A 34 0.49 1.53 -3.84
C PRO A 34 0.08 2.98 -3.62
N ASP A 35 0.32 3.79 -4.64
CA ASP A 35 -0.18 5.15 -4.80
C ASP A 35 0.13 6.03 -3.57
N PRO A 36 1.41 6.13 -3.15
CA PRO A 36 1.76 6.87 -1.95
C PRO A 36 1.56 8.37 -2.14
N SER A 37 0.96 9.03 -1.14
CA SER A 37 1.01 10.47 -1.00
C SER A 37 1.56 10.84 0.37
N ILE A 38 2.35 11.91 0.44
CA ILE A 38 3.13 12.31 1.60
C ILE A 38 2.94 13.78 1.94
N CYS A 39 2.92 14.10 3.23
CA CYS A 39 3.08 15.48 3.70
C CYS A 39 4.01 15.53 4.92
N ARG A 40 4.59 16.70 5.17
CA ARG A 40 5.44 16.96 6.32
C ARG A 40 4.74 17.90 7.31
N VAL A 41 4.87 17.59 8.60
CA VAL A 41 4.49 18.48 9.70
C VAL A 41 5.66 18.56 10.65
N ASP A 42 6.24 19.74 10.81
CA ASP A 42 7.48 19.96 11.54
C ASP A 42 8.62 19.04 11.05
N SER A 43 9.06 18.10 11.88
CA SER A 43 10.08 17.10 11.56
C SER A 43 9.51 15.70 11.32
N GLY A 44 8.20 15.55 11.24
CA GLY A 44 7.51 14.28 11.00
C GLY A 44 6.90 14.22 9.61
N TYR A 45 6.90 13.03 9.02
CA TYR A 45 6.29 12.75 7.72
C TYR A 45 5.08 11.85 7.90
N TYR A 46 4.02 12.13 7.17
CA TYR A 46 2.79 11.34 7.13
C TYR A 46 2.54 10.88 5.71
N LEU A 47 2.21 9.59 5.55
CA LEU A 47 2.00 8.97 4.24
C LEU A 47 0.74 8.13 4.26
N VAL A 48 0.06 8.07 3.12
CA VAL A 48 -1.14 7.27 2.88
C VAL A 48 -1.01 6.45 1.60
N ASN A 49 -1.80 5.36 1.50
CA ASN A 49 -1.84 4.48 0.33
C ASN A 49 -3.28 4.09 -0.01
N SER A 50 -3.54 3.70 -1.27
CA SER A 50 -4.81 3.10 -1.67
C SER A 50 -5.03 1.73 -1.03
N THR A 51 -6.31 1.36 -0.90
CA THR A 51 -6.68 0.08 -0.29
C THR A 51 -7.70 -0.72 -1.09
N PHE A 52 -8.24 -0.17 -2.15
CA PHE A 52 -9.24 -0.82 -2.99
C PHE A 52 -10.42 -1.35 -2.14
N ASP A 53 -10.74 -2.63 -2.21
CA ASP A 53 -11.83 -3.24 -1.45
C ASP A 53 -11.44 -3.67 -0.03
N TYR A 54 -10.20 -3.41 0.42
CA TYR A 54 -9.77 -3.74 1.79
C TYR A 54 -10.18 -2.67 2.81
N PHE A 55 -10.61 -3.14 3.98
CA PHE A 55 -11.03 -2.32 5.12
C PHE A 55 -10.24 -2.69 6.39
N PRO A 56 -9.86 -1.76 7.27
CA PRO A 56 -10.04 -0.30 7.18
C PRO A 56 -9.31 0.29 5.97
N GLY A 57 -9.86 1.38 5.41
CA GLY A 57 -9.33 2.02 4.21
C GLY A 57 -8.29 3.08 4.53
N VAL A 58 -7.35 3.26 3.61
CA VAL A 58 -6.30 4.29 3.63
C VAL A 58 -5.43 4.19 4.89
N PRO A 59 -4.44 3.29 4.92
CA PRO A 59 -3.48 3.21 6.02
C PRO A 59 -2.73 4.52 6.15
N LEU A 60 -2.53 4.94 7.39
CA LEU A 60 -1.81 6.14 7.74
C LEU A 60 -0.49 5.77 8.39
N TRP A 61 0.59 6.25 7.81
CA TRP A 61 1.96 6.02 8.24
C TRP A 61 2.59 7.28 8.81
N HIS A 62 3.52 7.11 9.71
CA HIS A 62 4.37 8.17 10.25
C HIS A 62 5.83 7.76 10.20
N SER A 63 6.70 8.70 9.81
CA SER A 63 8.15 8.54 9.82
C SER A 63 8.84 9.83 10.30
N ARG A 64 10.06 9.70 10.81
CA ARG A 64 10.95 10.82 11.11
C ARG A 64 12.16 10.88 10.19
N ASP A 65 12.40 9.80 9.43
CA ASP A 65 13.61 9.61 8.63
C ASP A 65 13.33 9.24 7.16
N LEU A 66 12.05 9.19 6.73
CA LEU A 66 11.58 8.79 5.40
C LEU A 66 11.79 7.30 5.05
N VAL A 67 12.58 6.56 5.81
CA VAL A 67 12.95 5.17 5.56
C VAL A 67 12.18 4.20 6.45
N ASN A 68 12.09 4.53 7.75
CA ASN A 68 11.37 3.72 8.72
C ASN A 68 9.96 4.27 8.95
N TRP A 69 8.96 3.50 8.55
CA TRP A 69 7.55 3.86 8.63
C TRP A 69 6.81 3.03 9.68
N GLU A 70 6.11 3.70 10.58
CA GLU A 70 5.18 3.12 11.54
C GLU A 70 3.75 3.33 11.05
N GLN A 71 2.97 2.28 10.88
CA GLN A 71 1.54 2.42 10.63
C GLN A 71 0.86 2.86 11.93
N ILE A 72 0.28 4.06 11.94
CA ILE A 72 -0.30 4.69 13.12
C ILE A 72 -1.82 4.65 13.16
N GLY A 73 -2.46 4.11 12.12
CA GLY A 73 -3.90 4.02 11.99
C GLY A 73 -4.36 3.89 10.53
N HIS A 74 -5.61 4.30 10.32
CA HIS A 74 -6.25 4.41 9.02
C HIS A 74 -7.13 5.66 9.00
N CYS A 75 -7.28 6.28 7.84
CA CYS A 75 -8.17 7.44 7.68
C CYS A 75 -9.66 7.05 7.62
N LEU A 76 -9.97 5.84 7.11
CA LEU A 76 -11.32 5.35 6.89
C LEU A 76 -11.57 4.09 7.73
N THR A 77 -12.17 4.27 8.90
CA THR A 77 -12.38 3.20 9.90
C THR A 77 -13.84 2.85 10.13
N ARG A 78 -14.77 3.60 9.54
CA ARG A 78 -16.22 3.43 9.73
C ARG A 78 -16.94 3.17 8.41
N LYS A 79 -17.93 2.28 8.43
CA LYS A 79 -18.79 2.01 7.26
C LYS A 79 -19.52 3.28 6.78
N SER A 80 -19.80 4.24 7.68
CA SER A 80 -20.40 5.53 7.34
C SER A 80 -19.48 6.41 6.48
N GLN A 81 -18.14 6.23 6.57
CA GLN A 81 -17.19 6.97 5.76
C GLN A 81 -17.06 6.37 4.36
N VAL A 82 -17.13 5.04 4.24
CA VAL A 82 -16.94 4.35 2.96
C VAL A 82 -17.77 3.07 2.89
N ASN A 83 -18.60 2.94 1.86
CA ASN A 83 -19.32 1.72 1.54
C ASN A 83 -18.57 0.94 0.44
N LEU A 84 -18.09 -0.26 0.78
CA LEU A 84 -17.38 -1.16 -0.11
C LEU A 84 -18.20 -2.40 -0.49
N SER A 85 -19.52 -2.40 -0.18
CA SER A 85 -20.39 -3.55 -0.48
C SER A 85 -20.41 -3.84 -1.97
N GLY A 86 -20.11 -5.09 -2.35
CA GLY A 86 -20.06 -5.53 -3.73
C GLY A 86 -18.84 -5.04 -4.54
N ALA A 87 -17.87 -4.38 -3.90
CA ALA A 87 -16.63 -3.98 -4.55
C ALA A 87 -15.89 -5.19 -5.11
N LEU A 88 -15.37 -5.05 -6.32
CA LEU A 88 -14.37 -5.98 -6.88
C LEU A 88 -13.03 -5.77 -6.18
N SER A 89 -12.15 -6.75 -6.23
CA SER A 89 -10.83 -6.69 -5.57
C SER A 89 -9.96 -5.50 -6.05
N TRP A 90 -10.23 -4.96 -7.21
CA TRP A 90 -9.59 -3.74 -7.75
C TRP A 90 -10.54 -2.53 -7.84
N GLY A 91 -11.71 -2.59 -7.20
CA GLY A 91 -12.63 -1.47 -6.99
C GLY A 91 -12.45 -0.85 -5.60
N GLY A 92 -13.30 0.10 -5.23
CA GLY A 92 -13.27 0.74 -3.91
C GLY A 92 -12.35 1.96 -3.85
N ILE A 93 -11.42 2.03 -2.90
CA ILE A 93 -10.63 3.21 -2.58
C ILE A 93 -9.34 3.26 -3.41
N TYR A 94 -9.32 4.18 -4.37
CA TYR A 94 -8.18 4.47 -5.22
C TYR A 94 -7.20 5.44 -4.56
N ALA A 95 -6.30 6.04 -5.34
CA ALA A 95 -5.20 6.83 -4.83
C ALA A 95 -5.66 7.95 -3.87
N PRO A 96 -5.20 7.93 -2.61
CA PRO A 96 -5.43 9.00 -1.67
C PRO A 96 -4.34 10.05 -1.76
N THR A 97 -4.68 11.30 -1.45
CA THR A 97 -3.70 12.34 -1.16
C THR A 97 -3.86 12.84 0.26
N ILE A 98 -2.74 12.99 0.98
CA ILE A 98 -2.71 13.62 2.31
C ILE A 98 -2.07 14.99 2.22
N ARG A 99 -2.69 15.99 2.88
CA ARG A 99 -2.14 17.34 3.03
C ARG A 99 -2.39 17.84 4.45
N TYR A 100 -1.51 18.75 4.91
CA TYR A 100 -1.66 19.44 6.17
C TYR A 100 -1.72 20.94 5.92
N ASN A 101 -2.74 21.60 6.45
CA ASN A 101 -2.90 23.04 6.36
C ASN A 101 -3.48 23.59 7.65
N GLU A 102 -2.82 24.60 8.25
CA GLU A 102 -3.30 25.35 9.42
C GLU A 102 -3.85 24.48 10.57
N GLY A 103 -3.10 23.44 10.96
CA GLY A 103 -3.48 22.56 12.08
C GLY A 103 -4.39 21.40 11.70
N THR A 104 -4.82 21.30 10.44
CA THR A 104 -5.75 20.27 9.97
C THR A 104 -5.08 19.37 8.93
N PHE A 105 -5.21 18.06 9.12
CA PHE A 105 -4.90 17.04 8.11
C PHE A 105 -6.13 16.83 7.23
N TYR A 106 -5.93 16.79 5.93
CA TYR A 106 -6.94 16.46 4.92
C TYR A 106 -6.48 15.22 4.16
N MET A 107 -7.34 14.23 4.02
CA MET A 107 -7.14 13.09 3.13
C MET A 107 -8.27 13.09 2.11
N ILE A 108 -7.93 13.14 0.84
CA ILE A 108 -8.86 13.11 -0.29
C ILE A 108 -8.61 11.85 -1.13
N THR A 109 -9.65 11.21 -1.64
CA THR A 109 -9.56 10.00 -2.46
C THR A 109 -10.81 9.80 -3.31
N THR A 110 -10.83 8.74 -4.12
CA THR A 110 -11.97 8.30 -4.93
C THR A 110 -12.48 6.95 -4.44
N ASN A 111 -13.80 6.83 -4.22
CA ASN A 111 -14.45 5.52 -4.12
C ASN A 111 -15.07 5.15 -5.47
N THR A 112 -14.43 4.24 -6.21
CA THR A 112 -14.88 3.80 -7.53
C THR A 112 -16.08 2.85 -7.48
N THR A 113 -16.39 2.27 -6.31
CA THR A 113 -17.57 1.44 -6.11
C THR A 113 -18.85 2.28 -5.98
N GLY A 114 -18.73 3.54 -5.55
CA GLY A 114 -19.84 4.49 -5.48
C GLY A 114 -19.47 5.78 -4.75
N GLY A 115 -20.09 6.88 -5.13
CA GLY A 115 -19.92 8.21 -4.54
C GLY A 115 -18.86 9.10 -5.22
N GLY A 116 -17.83 8.55 -5.84
CA GLY A 116 -16.77 9.34 -6.50
C GLY A 116 -15.76 9.93 -5.53
N ASN A 117 -15.36 11.19 -5.77
CA ASN A 117 -14.35 11.88 -4.96
C ASN A 117 -14.93 12.40 -3.64
N PHE A 118 -14.18 12.21 -2.57
CA PHE A 118 -14.51 12.72 -1.24
C PHE A 118 -13.26 13.01 -0.43
N LEU A 119 -13.39 13.80 0.62
CA LEU A 119 -12.33 14.03 1.58
C LEU A 119 -12.83 13.79 3.01
N VAL A 120 -11.89 13.46 3.90
CA VAL A 120 -12.04 13.46 5.34
C VAL A 120 -10.93 14.29 5.97
N TYR A 121 -11.17 14.84 7.15
CA TYR A 121 -10.19 15.70 7.83
C TYR A 121 -10.15 15.42 9.34
N THR A 122 -9.03 15.82 9.97
CA THR A 122 -8.84 15.75 11.43
C THR A 122 -7.74 16.70 11.88
N ASP A 123 -7.77 17.12 13.13
CA ASP A 123 -6.67 17.81 13.80
C ASP A 123 -5.72 16.84 14.53
N ASN A 124 -6.15 15.58 14.71
CA ASN A 124 -5.37 14.52 15.35
C ASN A 124 -5.29 13.28 14.44
N PRO A 125 -4.18 13.06 13.71
CA PRO A 125 -4.08 11.95 12.76
C PRO A 125 -4.15 10.55 13.41
N ARG A 126 -3.87 10.43 14.71
CA ARG A 126 -4.04 9.18 15.47
C ARG A 126 -5.46 9.00 16.03
N GLY A 127 -6.31 9.99 15.89
CA GLY A 127 -7.70 10.00 16.35
C GLY A 127 -8.70 9.64 15.26
N GLU A 128 -9.94 10.09 15.49
CA GLU A 128 -11.00 9.93 14.50
C GLU A 128 -10.88 10.95 13.38
N TRP A 129 -11.17 10.51 12.16
CA TRP A 129 -11.34 11.35 10.98
C TRP A 129 -12.81 11.68 10.78
N SER A 130 -13.11 12.82 10.18
CA SER A 130 -14.48 13.29 9.94
C SER A 130 -15.31 12.29 9.13
N ASP A 131 -16.62 12.50 9.07
CA ASP A 131 -17.45 11.90 8.03
C ASP A 131 -17.04 12.46 6.64
N PRO A 132 -17.37 11.76 5.54
CA PRO A 132 -16.92 12.13 4.22
C PRO A 132 -17.60 13.41 3.74
N VAL A 133 -16.80 14.30 3.17
CA VAL A 133 -17.25 15.48 2.42
C VAL A 133 -17.15 15.14 0.94
N TRP A 134 -18.28 14.92 0.29
CA TRP A 134 -18.36 14.56 -1.12
C TRP A 134 -18.14 15.76 -2.03
N LEU A 135 -17.48 15.54 -3.18
CA LEU A 135 -17.01 16.57 -4.08
C LEU A 135 -17.68 16.45 -5.46
N GLU A 136 -17.95 17.59 -6.10
CA GLU A 136 -18.61 17.63 -7.41
C GLU A 136 -17.67 17.29 -8.57
N GLN A 137 -16.37 17.69 -8.48
CA GLN A 137 -15.40 17.36 -9.53
C GLN A 137 -15.13 15.86 -9.55
N GLY A 138 -15.44 15.23 -10.67
CA GLY A 138 -15.26 13.80 -10.91
C GLY A 138 -13.82 13.40 -11.24
N GLY A 139 -13.67 12.22 -11.80
CA GLY A 139 -12.39 11.60 -12.12
C GLY A 139 -11.83 10.78 -10.97
N ILE A 140 -10.56 10.41 -11.08
CA ILE A 140 -9.82 9.69 -10.04
C ILE A 140 -8.61 10.51 -9.57
N ASP A 141 -7.89 10.00 -8.57
CA ASP A 141 -6.63 10.51 -8.06
C ASP A 141 -6.67 11.99 -7.66
N PRO A 142 -7.66 12.41 -6.86
CA PRO A 142 -7.77 13.80 -6.49
C PRO A 142 -6.63 14.21 -5.56
N SER A 143 -6.11 15.43 -5.73
CA SER A 143 -5.20 16.02 -4.75
C SER A 143 -5.60 17.45 -4.39
N LEU A 144 -5.11 17.93 -3.23
CA LEU A 144 -5.37 19.25 -2.72
C LEU A 144 -4.08 20.10 -2.73
N TYR A 145 -4.24 21.38 -3.02
CA TYR A 145 -3.20 22.38 -2.88
C TYR A 145 -3.77 23.62 -2.16
N PHE A 146 -3.09 24.04 -1.08
CA PHE A 146 -3.51 25.18 -0.25
C PHE A 146 -2.57 26.37 -0.47
N GLU A 147 -3.13 27.55 -0.68
CA GLU A 147 -2.38 28.80 -0.80
C GLU A 147 -3.26 30.00 -0.45
N ASP A 148 -2.76 30.90 0.40
CA ASP A 148 -3.39 32.20 0.76
C ASP A 148 -4.87 32.07 1.17
N GLY A 149 -5.23 31.04 1.91
CA GLY A 149 -6.60 30.75 2.34
C GLY A 149 -7.49 30.11 1.27
N HIS A 150 -6.95 29.79 0.10
CA HIS A 150 -7.64 29.05 -0.97
C HIS A 150 -7.30 27.56 -0.94
N CYS A 151 -8.27 26.72 -1.26
CA CYS A 151 -8.08 25.28 -1.45
C CYS A 151 -8.40 24.90 -2.90
N TYR A 152 -7.39 24.45 -3.60
CA TYR A 152 -7.50 23.97 -4.98
C TYR A 152 -7.52 22.45 -5.00
N MET A 153 -8.41 21.87 -5.82
CA MET A 153 -8.47 20.44 -6.09
C MET A 153 -8.09 20.19 -7.55
N VAL A 154 -7.21 19.22 -7.78
CA VAL A 154 -6.90 18.67 -9.10
C VAL A 154 -7.28 17.20 -9.16
N SER A 155 -7.75 16.74 -10.32
CA SER A 155 -8.05 15.33 -10.62
C SER A 155 -8.07 15.10 -12.13
N ASN A 156 -8.31 13.87 -12.58
CA ASN A 156 -8.38 13.52 -14.01
C ASN A 156 -9.77 12.96 -14.41
N PRO A 157 -10.77 13.81 -14.64
CA PRO A 157 -12.10 13.36 -15.10
C PRO A 157 -12.12 12.69 -16.49
N ASP A 158 -11.10 12.96 -17.30
CA ASP A 158 -10.93 12.48 -18.68
C ASP A 158 -9.44 12.33 -19.04
N ASP A 159 -9.06 12.53 -20.29
CA ASP A 159 -7.67 12.47 -20.78
C ASP A 159 -6.86 13.73 -20.43
N GLY A 160 -7.14 14.38 -19.32
CA GLY A 160 -6.43 15.58 -18.90
C GLY A 160 -6.63 15.91 -17.41
N ILE A 161 -5.83 16.85 -16.94
CA ILE A 161 -5.86 17.30 -15.55
C ILE A 161 -6.74 18.54 -15.43
N TRP A 162 -7.68 18.48 -14.50
CA TRP A 162 -8.64 19.53 -14.21
C TRP A 162 -8.39 20.14 -12.83
N LEU A 163 -8.65 21.42 -12.69
CA LEU A 163 -8.51 22.20 -11.47
C LEU A 163 -9.84 22.89 -11.15
N CYS A 164 -10.26 22.82 -9.90
CA CYS A 164 -11.30 23.68 -9.33
C CYS A 164 -10.84 24.29 -8.00
N GLU A 165 -11.58 25.24 -7.47
CA GLU A 165 -11.41 25.77 -6.12
C GLU A 165 -12.59 25.34 -5.27
N ILE A 166 -12.32 24.82 -4.07
CA ILE A 166 -13.34 24.26 -3.17
C ILE A 166 -13.25 24.86 -1.77
N GLU A 167 -14.35 24.82 -1.04
CA GLU A 167 -14.36 24.92 0.41
C GLU A 167 -14.19 23.50 1.00
N PRO A 168 -13.02 23.15 1.59
CA PRO A 168 -12.71 21.76 1.88
C PRO A 168 -13.57 21.12 2.97
N LYS A 169 -14.12 21.90 3.91
CA LYS A 169 -14.97 21.34 4.98
C LYS A 169 -16.43 21.14 4.58
N THR A 170 -16.86 21.71 3.45
CA THR A 170 -18.24 21.58 2.95
C THR A 170 -18.33 20.89 1.58
N GLY A 171 -17.21 20.78 0.85
CA GLY A 171 -17.16 20.29 -0.51
C GLY A 171 -17.68 21.25 -1.58
N LYS A 172 -18.11 22.47 -1.17
CA LYS A 172 -18.69 23.45 -2.08
C LYS A 172 -17.65 23.91 -3.10
N THR A 173 -17.98 23.79 -4.38
CA THR A 173 -17.19 24.37 -5.48
C THR A 173 -17.30 25.90 -5.46
N LEU A 174 -16.18 26.59 -5.32
CA LEU A 174 -16.08 28.06 -5.30
C LEU A 174 -15.77 28.62 -6.69
N LYS A 175 -14.94 27.91 -7.48
CA LYS A 175 -14.70 28.19 -8.89
C LYS A 175 -14.89 26.93 -9.71
N PRO A 176 -15.56 27.00 -10.87
CA PRO A 176 -15.85 25.83 -11.68
C PRO A 176 -14.58 25.15 -12.19
N SER A 177 -14.68 23.83 -12.40
CA SER A 177 -13.61 23.01 -12.95
C SER A 177 -13.20 23.47 -14.35
N ARG A 178 -11.90 23.48 -14.60
CA ARG A 178 -11.31 23.75 -15.91
C ARG A 178 -10.11 22.86 -16.15
N ARG A 179 -9.89 22.46 -17.38
CA ARG A 179 -8.72 21.70 -17.79
C ARG A 179 -7.48 22.61 -17.79
N ILE A 180 -6.41 22.18 -17.14
CA ILE A 180 -5.16 22.94 -17.03
C ILE A 180 -3.99 22.32 -17.78
N TRP A 181 -3.98 20.98 -18.00
CA TRP A 181 -2.95 20.28 -18.76
C TRP A 181 -3.44 18.93 -19.29
N ASN A 182 -2.89 18.48 -20.45
CA ASN A 182 -3.26 17.19 -21.08
C ASN A 182 -2.11 16.17 -20.99
N GLY A 183 -1.09 16.42 -20.15
CA GLY A 183 0.10 15.58 -20.14
C GLY A 183 1.01 15.79 -21.36
N THR A 184 1.88 14.83 -21.59
CA THR A 184 2.82 14.83 -22.73
C THR A 184 2.32 14.04 -23.94
N GLY A 185 1.13 13.45 -23.84
CA GLY A 185 0.53 12.57 -24.85
C GLY A 185 0.70 11.09 -24.55
N GLY A 186 1.18 10.73 -23.35
CA GLY A 186 1.12 9.37 -22.83
C GLY A 186 -0.31 8.94 -22.49
N ARG A 187 -0.52 7.62 -22.37
CA ARG A 187 -1.82 7.09 -21.96
C ARG A 187 -2.10 7.41 -20.49
N TYR A 188 -3.36 7.64 -20.14
CA TYR A 188 -3.85 7.73 -18.77
C TYR A 188 -3.08 8.76 -17.94
N PRO A 189 -3.18 10.07 -18.23
CA PRO A 189 -2.65 11.11 -17.34
C PRO A 189 -3.39 11.06 -16.00
N GLU A 190 -2.69 10.74 -14.90
CA GLU A 190 -3.26 10.48 -13.57
C GLU A 190 -2.36 10.95 -12.44
N GLY A 191 -2.79 10.85 -11.18
CA GLY A 191 -1.99 11.17 -9.99
C GLY A 191 -1.48 12.60 -9.93
N PRO A 192 -2.31 13.65 -10.19
CA PRO A 192 -1.82 15.02 -10.27
C PRO A 192 -1.51 15.61 -8.89
N HIS A 193 -0.32 16.23 -8.75
CA HIS A 193 0.06 17.01 -7.57
C HIS A 193 0.61 18.37 -7.96
N LEU A 194 0.20 19.42 -7.22
CA LEU A 194 0.67 20.80 -7.39
C LEU A 194 1.69 21.18 -6.32
N TYR A 195 2.74 21.88 -6.75
CA TYR A 195 3.78 22.46 -5.89
C TYR A 195 4.07 23.88 -6.32
N LYS A 196 4.49 24.72 -5.38
CA LYS A 196 4.96 26.08 -5.70
C LYS A 196 6.41 26.24 -5.28
N LYS A 197 7.26 26.63 -6.23
CA LYS A 197 8.68 26.91 -5.97
C LYS A 197 9.19 28.01 -6.92
N ASP A 198 9.92 28.96 -6.38
CA ASP A 198 10.54 30.07 -7.13
C ASP A 198 9.57 30.84 -8.05
N GLY A 199 8.31 31.02 -7.58
CA GLY A 199 7.27 31.72 -8.30
C GLY A 199 6.67 30.95 -9.49
N TYR A 200 6.91 29.63 -9.58
CA TYR A 200 6.23 28.73 -10.51
C TYR A 200 5.34 27.75 -9.74
N TYR A 201 4.20 27.42 -10.34
CA TYR A 201 3.41 26.25 -10.02
C TYR A 201 3.91 25.10 -10.87
N TYR A 202 4.30 23.99 -10.23
CA TYR A 202 4.71 22.76 -10.87
C TYR A 202 3.58 21.73 -10.73
N LEU A 203 3.22 21.09 -11.82
CA LEU A 203 2.22 20.02 -11.88
C LEU A 203 2.94 18.72 -12.22
N LEU A 204 3.03 17.82 -11.24
CA LEU A 204 3.52 16.46 -11.40
C LEU A 204 2.34 15.56 -11.72
N ILE A 205 2.49 14.66 -12.70
CA ILE A 205 1.51 13.62 -13.03
C ILE A 205 2.21 12.31 -13.39
N SER A 206 1.43 11.24 -13.47
CA SER A 206 1.83 9.98 -14.06
C SER A 206 1.16 9.78 -15.41
N GLU A 207 1.85 9.08 -16.31
CA GLU A 207 1.36 8.67 -17.62
C GLU A 207 1.85 7.24 -17.94
N GLY A 208 1.30 6.61 -18.98
CA GLY A 208 1.70 5.27 -19.42
C GLY A 208 0.82 4.15 -18.87
N GLY A 209 0.02 4.44 -17.83
CA GLY A 209 -0.75 3.45 -17.06
C GLY A 209 0.13 2.67 -16.08
N THR A 210 -0.49 2.09 -15.06
CA THR A 210 0.19 1.49 -13.91
C THR A 210 0.82 0.11 -14.19
N GLY A 211 1.61 0.02 -15.23
CA GLY A 211 2.35 -1.17 -15.69
C GLY A 211 3.79 -0.82 -16.07
N TYR A 212 4.37 -1.60 -16.97
CA TYR A 212 5.78 -1.45 -17.39
C TYR A 212 6.11 -0.13 -18.11
N ASP A 213 5.10 0.54 -18.69
CA ASP A 213 5.28 1.82 -19.37
C ASP A 213 5.01 3.04 -18.46
N HIS A 214 4.77 2.80 -17.17
CA HIS A 214 4.47 3.85 -16.20
C HIS A 214 5.63 4.84 -16.08
N MET A 215 5.31 6.13 -16.02
CA MET A 215 6.30 7.19 -15.97
C MET A 215 5.76 8.42 -15.24
N LEU A 216 6.69 9.26 -14.78
CA LEU A 216 6.39 10.57 -14.20
C LEU A 216 6.69 11.67 -15.20
N THR A 217 5.74 12.57 -15.40
CA THR A 217 5.92 13.77 -16.23
C THR A 217 5.55 15.02 -15.43
N MET A 218 6.14 16.15 -15.80
CA MET A 218 5.95 17.41 -15.11
C MET A 218 5.80 18.58 -16.07
N ALA A 219 4.96 19.52 -15.68
CA ALA A 219 4.84 20.82 -16.32
C ALA A 219 4.88 21.96 -15.29
N ARG A 220 5.12 23.20 -15.71
CA ARG A 220 5.07 24.38 -14.83
C ARG A 220 4.42 25.57 -15.48
N SER A 221 3.90 26.47 -14.65
CA SER A 221 3.29 27.74 -15.05
C SER A 221 3.58 28.84 -14.02
N ARG A 222 3.49 30.11 -14.44
CA ARG A 222 3.50 31.27 -13.52
C ARG A 222 2.13 31.53 -12.87
N SER A 223 1.07 30.92 -13.38
CA SER A 223 -0.28 30.99 -12.84
C SER A 223 -0.77 29.57 -12.54
N ILE A 224 -1.51 29.40 -11.42
CA ILE A 224 -2.13 28.12 -11.09
C ILE A 224 -3.14 27.67 -12.17
N ASP A 225 -3.70 28.61 -12.89
CA ASP A 225 -4.66 28.40 -13.97
C ASP A 225 -4.00 28.01 -15.30
N GLY A 226 -2.66 28.05 -15.37
CA GLY A 226 -1.89 27.82 -16.58
C GLY A 226 -1.65 29.09 -17.40
N PRO A 227 -1.22 28.97 -18.66
CA PRO A 227 -0.91 27.73 -19.35
C PRO A 227 0.33 27.03 -18.76
N TYR A 228 0.28 25.70 -18.65
CA TYR A 228 1.40 24.89 -18.20
C TYR A 228 2.30 24.50 -19.37
N THR A 229 3.60 24.67 -19.18
CA THR A 229 4.64 24.28 -20.13
C THR A 229 5.31 23.00 -19.65
N ALA A 230 5.33 21.97 -20.49
CA ALA A 230 5.95 20.68 -20.17
C ALA A 230 7.46 20.83 -19.93
N ASN A 231 8.00 20.05 -19.02
CA ASN A 231 9.43 19.90 -18.84
C ASN A 231 10.05 19.31 -20.13
N PRO A 232 11.04 19.95 -20.75
CA PRO A 232 11.68 19.45 -21.97
C PRO A 232 12.43 18.11 -21.75
N ALA A 233 12.72 17.75 -20.49
CA ALA A 233 13.36 16.50 -20.10
C ALA A 233 12.35 15.40 -19.67
N ASN A 234 11.06 15.56 -19.91
CA ASN A 234 10.08 14.49 -19.62
C ASN A 234 10.38 13.21 -20.40
N PRO A 235 10.14 12.02 -19.80
CA PRO A 235 9.70 11.82 -18.42
C PRO A 235 10.80 12.10 -17.40
N ILE A 236 10.45 12.66 -16.24
CA ILE A 236 11.42 12.93 -15.17
C ILE A 236 11.81 11.67 -14.41
N MET A 237 11.04 10.59 -14.53
CA MET A 237 11.36 9.24 -14.05
C MET A 237 10.55 8.20 -14.81
N THR A 238 11.21 7.12 -15.21
CA THR A 238 10.59 5.89 -15.72
C THR A 238 11.59 4.74 -15.68
N HIS A 239 11.11 3.51 -15.51
CA HIS A 239 11.90 2.28 -15.72
C HIS A 239 11.55 1.58 -17.04
N SER A 240 10.82 2.22 -17.93
CA SER A 240 10.61 1.79 -19.30
C SER A 240 11.91 1.90 -20.13
N GLY A 241 11.94 1.36 -21.34
CA GLY A 241 13.08 1.44 -22.23
C GLY A 241 14.28 0.60 -21.76
N GLN A 242 15.47 1.20 -21.62
CA GLN A 242 16.68 0.46 -21.24
C GLN A 242 16.61 -0.12 -19.82
N LEU A 243 16.04 0.60 -18.87
CA LEU A 243 15.90 0.13 -17.50
C LEU A 243 14.93 -1.05 -17.38
N LYS A 244 13.99 -1.23 -18.30
CA LYS A 244 13.13 -2.40 -18.35
C LYS A 244 13.89 -3.72 -18.42
N GLN A 245 15.06 -3.72 -19.04
CA GLN A 245 15.87 -4.92 -19.22
C GLN A 245 16.87 -5.18 -18.10
N THR A 246 17.21 -4.17 -17.32
CA THR A 246 18.31 -4.21 -16.35
C THR A 246 17.89 -4.01 -14.91
N SER A 247 16.78 -3.30 -14.66
CA SER A 247 16.31 -3.03 -13.31
C SER A 247 15.42 -4.15 -12.77
N SER A 248 15.62 -4.51 -11.51
CA SER A 248 14.75 -5.40 -10.74
C SER A 248 13.45 -4.72 -10.27
N ILE A 249 13.32 -3.40 -10.50
CA ILE A 249 12.15 -2.59 -10.18
C ILE A 249 11.54 -2.10 -11.49
N GLN A 250 10.21 -2.18 -11.60
CA GLN A 250 9.46 -1.77 -12.78
C GLN A 250 8.24 -0.94 -12.40
N GLY A 251 7.63 -0.28 -13.40
CA GLY A 251 6.36 0.42 -13.26
C GLY A 251 6.40 1.62 -12.33
N THR A 252 7.53 2.35 -12.31
CA THR A 252 7.71 3.54 -11.46
C THR A 252 6.79 4.67 -11.88
N GLY A 253 5.93 5.12 -10.96
CA GLY A 253 4.96 6.17 -11.21
C GLY A 253 4.16 6.55 -9.96
N HIS A 254 3.08 7.30 -10.13
CA HIS A 254 2.16 7.76 -9.09
C HIS A 254 2.92 8.27 -7.87
N ALA A 255 3.60 9.40 -8.05
CA ALA A 255 4.55 9.92 -7.07
C ALA A 255 4.06 11.21 -6.42
N ASP A 256 4.53 11.44 -5.20
CA ASP A 256 4.37 12.71 -4.49
C ASP A 256 5.73 13.20 -3.98
N LEU A 257 5.91 14.52 -3.91
CA LEU A 257 7.15 15.18 -3.49
C LEU A 257 6.99 15.80 -2.11
N VAL A 258 8.06 15.74 -1.31
CA VAL A 258 8.12 16.38 0.00
C VAL A 258 9.48 17.03 0.21
N ASP A 259 9.48 18.19 0.86
CA ASP A 259 10.70 18.84 1.35
C ASP A 259 11.05 18.31 2.74
N ALA A 260 12.33 18.37 3.09
CA ALA A 260 12.84 18.06 4.42
C ALA A 260 13.29 19.33 5.16
N PRO A 261 13.45 19.29 6.50
CA PRO A 261 13.87 20.46 7.29
C PRO A 261 15.25 21.04 6.90
N ASP A 262 16.11 20.22 6.30
CA ASP A 262 17.42 20.62 5.78
C ASP A 262 17.37 21.27 4.39
N GLY A 263 16.18 21.35 3.78
CA GLY A 263 15.94 21.90 2.45
C GLY A 263 16.10 20.89 1.32
N SER A 264 16.46 19.64 1.61
CA SER A 264 16.49 18.56 0.60
C SER A 264 15.06 18.18 0.18
N TRP A 265 14.92 17.62 -1.02
CA TRP A 265 13.66 17.16 -1.58
C TRP A 265 13.67 15.66 -1.80
N TRP A 266 12.52 15.05 -1.58
CA TRP A 266 12.34 13.61 -1.67
C TRP A 266 11.08 13.27 -2.45
N LEU A 267 11.12 12.13 -3.11
CA LEU A 267 10.00 11.59 -3.87
C LEU A 267 9.62 10.24 -3.30
N VAL A 268 8.33 10.04 -3.02
CA VAL A 268 7.74 8.73 -2.84
C VAL A 268 6.97 8.35 -4.09
N CYS A 269 7.03 7.09 -4.50
CA CYS A 269 6.31 6.59 -5.67
C CYS A 269 5.89 5.14 -5.49
N LEU A 270 4.99 4.67 -6.33
CA LEU A 270 4.79 3.24 -6.49
C LEU A 270 5.78 2.65 -7.49
N ALA A 271 6.08 1.37 -7.28
CA ALA A 271 6.72 0.50 -8.24
C ALA A 271 6.48 -0.96 -7.82
N PHE A 272 6.88 -1.93 -8.64
CA PHE A 272 6.78 -3.35 -8.33
C PHE A 272 8.08 -4.11 -8.68
N ARG A 273 8.23 -5.30 -8.09
CA ARG A 273 9.39 -6.17 -8.26
C ARG A 273 9.01 -7.42 -9.08
N PRO A 274 9.21 -7.42 -10.40
CA PRO A 274 8.94 -8.60 -11.22
C PRO A 274 9.81 -9.78 -10.80
N GLN A 275 9.23 -10.96 -10.89
CA GLN A 275 9.88 -12.23 -10.64
C GLN A 275 9.95 -13.03 -11.94
N ILE A 276 9.71 -14.32 -11.92
CA ILE A 276 9.77 -15.19 -13.10
C ILE A 276 8.72 -14.76 -14.14
N GLY A 277 9.17 -14.57 -15.38
CA GLY A 277 8.30 -14.26 -16.51
C GLY A 277 7.59 -12.93 -16.40
N GLU A 278 8.25 -11.95 -15.79
CA GLU A 278 7.73 -10.58 -15.59
C GLU A 278 6.49 -10.50 -14.66
N HIS A 279 6.20 -11.51 -13.85
CA HIS A 279 5.09 -11.52 -12.90
C HIS A 279 5.51 -10.93 -11.56
N HIS A 280 4.69 -10.06 -10.95
CA HIS A 280 4.95 -9.52 -9.63
C HIS A 280 3.91 -9.99 -8.60
N LEU A 281 4.35 -10.28 -7.39
CA LEU A 281 3.59 -10.97 -6.35
C LEU A 281 3.15 -10.04 -5.22
N THR A 282 4.02 -9.12 -4.83
CA THR A 282 3.79 -8.21 -3.68
C THR A 282 2.86 -7.04 -4.04
N GLY A 283 2.41 -6.97 -5.28
CA GLY A 283 1.68 -5.81 -5.78
C GLY A 283 2.60 -4.60 -5.98
N ARG A 284 2.02 -3.43 -6.12
CA ARG A 284 2.75 -2.15 -6.20
C ARG A 284 3.06 -1.70 -4.78
N GLU A 285 4.34 -1.39 -4.52
CA GLU A 285 4.90 -1.08 -3.20
C GLU A 285 5.34 0.39 -3.15
N THR A 286 5.63 0.93 -1.97
CA THR A 286 6.08 2.32 -1.82
C THR A 286 7.61 2.42 -1.79
N TYR A 287 8.16 3.24 -2.68
CA TYR A 287 9.59 3.50 -2.87
C TYR A 287 9.94 4.94 -2.53
N LEU A 288 11.22 5.18 -2.22
CA LEU A 288 11.78 6.48 -1.89
C LEU A 288 12.96 6.80 -2.82
N ALA A 289 13.06 8.05 -3.27
CA ALA A 289 14.20 8.55 -4.04
C ALA A 289 14.56 10.00 -3.66
N PRO A 290 15.85 10.38 -3.69
CA PRO A 290 16.27 11.76 -3.53
C PRO A 290 15.93 12.58 -4.78
N VAL A 291 15.68 13.88 -4.59
CA VAL A 291 15.39 14.82 -5.68
C VAL A 291 16.29 16.04 -5.55
N SER A 292 17.03 16.35 -6.60
CA SER A 292 17.73 17.63 -6.73
C SER A 292 16.78 18.64 -7.36
N TRP A 293 16.54 19.77 -6.68
CA TRP A 293 15.65 20.82 -7.19
C TRP A 293 16.24 22.20 -6.96
N GLU A 294 17.13 22.59 -7.85
CA GLU A 294 17.83 23.86 -7.84
C GLU A 294 16.87 25.04 -8.09
N THR A 295 17.30 26.25 -7.70
CA THR A 295 16.52 27.49 -7.87
C THR A 295 16.18 27.72 -9.35
N ASN A 296 14.92 27.96 -9.65
CA ASN A 296 14.35 28.14 -10.99
C ASN A 296 14.52 26.95 -11.96
N ALA A 297 15.07 25.82 -11.51
CA ALA A 297 15.29 24.64 -12.32
C ALA A 297 14.06 23.69 -12.30
N TRP A 298 14.15 22.63 -13.07
CA TRP A 298 13.26 21.47 -12.98
C TRP A 298 13.82 20.45 -11.96
N PRO A 299 12.95 19.70 -11.25
CA PRO A 299 13.45 18.66 -10.37
C PRO A 299 14.07 17.51 -11.16
N VAL A 300 15.11 16.92 -10.59
CA VAL A 300 15.83 15.77 -11.13
C VAL A 300 15.79 14.65 -10.10
N VAL A 301 15.12 13.55 -10.40
CA VAL A 301 14.99 12.40 -9.52
C VAL A 301 16.25 11.55 -9.61
N ASN A 302 16.90 11.29 -8.47
CA ASN A 302 18.09 10.44 -8.32
C ASN A 302 19.14 10.63 -9.44
N GLY A 303 19.42 11.87 -9.81
CA GLY A 303 20.39 12.19 -10.86
C GLY A 303 20.07 11.60 -12.25
N ASN A 304 18.80 11.32 -12.55
CA ASN A 304 18.27 10.60 -13.73
C ASN A 304 18.66 9.10 -13.76
N GLY A 305 19.07 8.51 -12.63
CA GLY A 305 19.51 7.11 -12.54
C GLY A 305 18.41 6.09 -12.31
N GLY A 306 17.14 6.52 -12.15
CA GLY A 306 16.04 5.63 -11.74
C GLY A 306 16.10 5.31 -10.24
N ILE A 307 15.39 4.26 -9.83
CA ILE A 307 15.31 3.78 -8.43
C ILE A 307 15.84 2.36 -8.36
N ASP A 308 16.68 2.07 -7.35
CA ASP A 308 17.23 0.74 -7.07
C ASP A 308 16.73 0.18 -5.73
N LEU A 309 16.92 -1.13 -5.53
CA LEU A 309 16.62 -1.79 -4.24
C LEU A 309 17.56 -1.31 -3.13
N GLU A 310 18.82 -1.12 -3.45
CA GLU A 310 19.82 -0.55 -2.54
C GLU A 310 20.10 0.87 -2.98
N MET A 311 19.76 1.84 -2.15
CA MET A 311 19.92 3.27 -2.42
C MET A 311 20.97 3.88 -1.52
N THR A 312 21.63 4.90 -2.04
CA THR A 312 22.61 5.70 -1.33
C THR A 312 22.28 7.18 -1.49
N ALA A 313 22.04 7.89 -0.41
CA ALA A 313 21.69 9.31 -0.42
C ALA A 313 22.05 9.98 0.91
N ASP A 314 22.13 11.30 0.90
CA ASP A 314 22.27 12.11 2.13
C ASP A 314 20.87 12.26 2.75
N LEU A 315 20.50 11.32 3.63
CA LEU A 315 19.21 11.34 4.31
C LEU A 315 19.12 12.53 5.28
N PRO A 316 17.94 13.17 5.44
CA PRO A 316 17.76 14.28 6.36
C PRO A 316 17.95 13.87 7.83
N VAL A 317 17.81 12.58 8.13
CA VAL A 317 18.06 11.96 9.42
C VAL A 317 18.78 10.63 9.19
N LYS A 318 19.88 10.41 9.92
CA LYS A 318 20.65 9.17 9.83
C LYS A 318 19.82 7.95 10.21
N VAL A 319 19.92 6.89 9.42
CA VAL A 319 19.25 5.60 9.65
C VAL A 319 20.27 4.55 10.05
N ASP A 320 20.25 4.14 11.32
CA ASP A 320 21.16 3.11 11.83
C ASP A 320 20.67 1.68 11.51
N LYS A 321 19.34 1.48 11.44
CA LYS A 321 18.71 0.19 11.15
C LYS A 321 17.36 0.40 10.46
N GLN A 322 17.13 -0.34 9.38
CA GLN A 322 15.82 -0.39 8.72
C GLN A 322 14.98 -1.54 9.29
N ARG A 323 13.66 -1.34 9.34
CA ARG A 323 12.67 -2.31 9.84
C ARG A 323 12.66 -3.58 9.00
N ASP A 324 12.53 -4.76 9.64
CA ASP A 324 12.53 -6.07 8.98
C ASP A 324 11.13 -6.70 8.78
N PHE A 325 10.07 -6.10 9.32
CA PHE A 325 8.68 -6.54 9.22
C PHE A 325 8.37 -7.97 9.74
N THR A 326 9.27 -8.58 10.49
CA THR A 326 9.00 -9.85 11.19
C THR A 326 7.83 -9.71 12.16
N THR A 327 6.97 -10.71 12.22
CA THR A 327 5.80 -10.73 13.09
C THR A 327 5.67 -12.04 13.83
N ASN A 328 5.43 -11.97 15.14
CA ASN A 328 5.13 -13.10 16.01
C ASN A 328 3.94 -12.74 16.90
N ILE A 329 2.75 -13.21 16.55
CA ILE A 329 1.51 -12.91 17.27
C ILE A 329 0.99 -14.17 17.97
N ARG A 330 0.63 -14.02 19.25
CA ARG A 330 -0.29 -14.91 19.96
C ARG A 330 -1.57 -14.12 20.20
N PHE A 331 -2.64 -14.58 19.60
CA PHE A 331 -3.92 -13.88 19.72
C PHE A 331 -4.48 -13.97 21.14
N SER A 332 -4.94 -12.85 21.65
CA SER A 332 -5.55 -12.76 22.98
C SER A 332 -6.33 -11.47 23.14
N SER A 333 -7.41 -11.49 23.93
CA SER A 333 -8.21 -10.31 24.27
C SER A 333 -7.45 -9.24 25.07
N LYS A 334 -6.24 -9.55 25.56
CA LYS A 334 -5.36 -8.60 26.26
C LYS A 334 -4.58 -7.72 25.31
N GLN A 335 -4.51 -8.06 24.03
CA GLN A 335 -3.73 -7.37 23.02
C GLN A 335 -4.61 -7.16 21.77
N PRO A 336 -4.91 -5.92 21.38
CA PRO A 336 -5.67 -5.66 20.16
C PRO A 336 -4.89 -6.12 18.93
N LEU A 337 -5.61 -6.32 17.83
CA LEU A 337 -5.00 -6.52 16.52
C LEU A 337 -4.25 -5.24 16.10
N GLY A 338 -3.09 -5.42 15.47
CA GLY A 338 -2.34 -4.31 14.88
C GLY A 338 -3.06 -3.70 13.67
N TYR A 339 -2.64 -2.53 13.28
CA TYR A 339 -3.23 -1.82 12.13
C TYR A 339 -2.95 -2.48 10.78
N GLU A 340 -2.01 -3.39 10.70
CA GLU A 340 -1.65 -4.15 9.50
C GLU A 340 -2.69 -5.20 9.08
N TRP A 341 -3.65 -5.52 9.95
CA TRP A 341 -4.73 -6.44 9.63
C TRP A 341 -5.82 -5.76 8.82
N VAL A 342 -6.23 -6.43 7.75
CA VAL A 342 -7.28 -5.95 6.84
C VAL A 342 -8.35 -7.01 6.63
N TYR A 343 -9.55 -6.55 6.29
CA TYR A 343 -10.71 -7.36 5.97
C TYR A 343 -11.10 -7.09 4.52
N LEU A 344 -11.87 -7.98 3.92
CA LEU A 344 -12.52 -7.70 2.64
C LEU A 344 -13.78 -6.86 2.87
N ARG A 345 -13.88 -5.75 2.13
CA ARG A 345 -15.04 -4.84 2.13
C ARG A 345 -15.38 -4.31 3.54
N ASN A 346 -16.67 -4.13 3.83
CA ASN A 346 -17.10 -3.75 5.18
C ASN A 346 -17.48 -5.01 5.96
N PRO A 347 -16.63 -5.57 6.81
CA PRO A 347 -16.85 -6.85 7.45
C PRO A 347 -18.00 -6.82 8.44
N LEU A 348 -18.61 -7.98 8.70
CA LEU A 348 -19.50 -8.21 9.82
C LEU A 348 -18.66 -8.42 11.08
N MET A 349 -18.39 -7.34 11.83
CA MET A 349 -17.44 -7.34 12.95
C MET A 349 -17.79 -8.34 14.06
N GLU A 350 -19.07 -8.72 14.21
CA GLU A 350 -19.52 -9.78 15.10
C GLU A 350 -18.92 -11.16 14.80
N ASN A 351 -18.39 -11.37 13.60
CA ASN A 351 -17.74 -12.61 13.22
C ASN A 351 -16.27 -12.71 13.68
N TYR A 352 -15.73 -11.66 14.31
CA TYR A 352 -14.31 -11.58 14.70
C TYR A 352 -14.21 -11.27 16.19
N GLN A 353 -13.76 -12.24 16.99
CA GLN A 353 -13.67 -12.10 18.43
C GLN A 353 -12.29 -12.48 18.95
N LEU A 354 -11.60 -11.55 19.63
CA LEU A 354 -10.44 -11.89 20.44
C LEU A 354 -10.91 -12.51 21.76
N THR A 355 -10.60 -13.79 21.94
CA THR A 355 -10.84 -14.53 23.18
C THR A 355 -9.62 -14.42 24.11
N SER A 356 -9.62 -15.08 25.25
CA SER A 356 -8.47 -15.07 26.17
C SER A 356 -7.17 -15.59 25.53
N ASN A 357 -7.25 -16.42 24.50
CA ASN A 357 -6.09 -17.11 23.91
C ASN A 357 -6.19 -17.36 22.39
N ALA A 358 -7.16 -16.77 21.69
CA ALA A 358 -7.35 -16.97 20.26
C ALA A 358 -8.04 -15.77 19.60
N LEU A 359 -7.90 -15.67 18.29
CA LEU A 359 -8.81 -14.96 17.41
C LEU A 359 -9.84 -15.97 16.91
N ARG A 360 -11.09 -15.79 17.34
CA ARG A 360 -12.23 -16.60 16.88
C ARG A 360 -12.85 -15.98 15.66
N LEU A 361 -12.96 -16.75 14.60
CA LEU A 361 -13.68 -16.43 13.38
C LEU A 361 -14.98 -17.24 13.33
N THR A 362 -16.12 -16.57 13.10
CA THR A 362 -17.41 -17.21 12.84
C THR A 362 -17.68 -17.16 11.34
N GLY A 363 -17.76 -18.32 10.69
CA GLY A 363 -17.97 -18.42 9.25
C GLY A 363 -19.37 -18.07 8.80
N THR A 364 -19.49 -17.63 7.56
CA THR A 364 -20.75 -17.42 6.83
C THR A 364 -20.73 -18.24 5.55
N SER A 365 -21.87 -18.34 4.85
CA SER A 365 -21.93 -19.01 3.54
C SER A 365 -21.26 -18.23 2.40
N ALA A 366 -20.86 -16.97 2.64
CA ALA A 366 -20.01 -16.23 1.72
C ALA A 366 -18.61 -16.83 1.69
N THR A 367 -18.16 -17.30 0.53
CA THR A 367 -16.83 -17.86 0.30
C THR A 367 -15.85 -16.80 -0.14
N LEU A 368 -14.56 -17.13 -0.20
CA LEU A 368 -13.52 -16.23 -0.70
C LEU A 368 -13.75 -15.83 -2.17
N ASN A 369 -14.47 -16.64 -2.95
CA ASN A 369 -14.83 -16.36 -4.34
C ASN A 369 -16.08 -15.47 -4.49
N SER A 370 -16.70 -15.05 -3.38
CA SER A 370 -17.91 -14.24 -3.39
C SER A 370 -17.63 -12.74 -3.35
N LYS A 371 -18.52 -11.94 -3.95
CA LYS A 371 -18.57 -10.47 -3.77
C LYS A 371 -19.27 -10.06 -2.47
N ASP A 372 -19.83 -11.03 -1.72
CA ASP A 372 -20.46 -10.81 -0.43
C ASP A 372 -19.40 -10.54 0.67
N LEU A 373 -19.76 -10.74 1.92
CA LEU A 373 -18.90 -10.47 3.07
C LEU A 373 -18.38 -11.79 3.68
N PRO A 374 -17.31 -12.39 3.11
CA PRO A 374 -16.69 -13.57 3.70
C PRO A 374 -16.06 -13.22 5.05
N THR A 375 -15.99 -14.19 5.96
CA THR A 375 -15.17 -14.04 7.16
C THR A 375 -13.70 -14.26 6.81
N PHE A 376 -13.01 -13.15 6.63
CA PHE A 376 -11.65 -13.04 6.13
C PHE A 376 -10.91 -11.95 6.90
N ILE A 377 -9.71 -12.25 7.39
CA ILE A 377 -8.80 -11.27 7.97
C ILE A 377 -7.37 -11.61 7.58
N GLY A 378 -6.64 -10.66 7.01
CA GLY A 378 -5.34 -10.96 6.46
C GLY A 378 -4.32 -9.83 6.59
N ARG A 379 -3.11 -10.13 6.18
CA ARG A 379 -1.97 -9.21 6.10
C ARG A 379 -1.32 -9.29 4.73
N ARG A 380 -0.76 -8.19 4.27
CA ARG A 380 -0.04 -8.14 3.01
C ARG A 380 1.23 -8.98 3.06
N GLN A 381 1.50 -9.75 2.00
CA GLN A 381 2.82 -10.33 1.77
C GLN A 381 3.82 -9.19 1.51
N GLN A 382 4.93 -9.17 2.24
CA GLN A 382 5.92 -8.08 2.19
C GLN A 382 7.29 -8.51 1.63
N HIS A 383 7.55 -9.82 1.56
CA HIS A 383 8.81 -10.39 1.07
C HIS A 383 8.51 -11.44 0.01
N ILE A 384 9.44 -11.62 -0.93
CA ILE A 384 9.34 -12.68 -1.93
C ILE A 384 9.58 -14.02 -1.25
N ASP A 385 10.68 -14.13 -0.50
CA ASP A 385 11.02 -15.31 0.28
C ASP A 385 10.56 -15.12 1.73
N PHE A 386 9.59 -15.93 2.15
CA PHE A 386 8.99 -15.82 3.49
C PHE A 386 8.45 -17.16 3.99
N GLU A 387 8.17 -17.20 5.28
CA GLU A 387 7.41 -18.23 5.96
C GLU A 387 6.27 -17.60 6.75
N ALA A 388 5.04 -18.08 6.56
CA ALA A 388 3.87 -17.72 7.36
C ALA A 388 3.27 -18.96 8.01
N THR A 389 3.04 -18.93 9.33
CA THR A 389 2.53 -20.09 10.10
C THR A 389 1.41 -19.65 11.03
N THR A 390 0.33 -20.42 11.06
CA THR A 390 -0.78 -20.28 12.02
C THR A 390 -1.09 -21.61 12.69
N GLN A 391 -1.62 -21.57 13.92
CA GLN A 391 -2.22 -22.73 14.58
C GLN A 391 -3.71 -22.48 14.74
N LEU A 392 -4.54 -23.45 14.39
CA LEU A 392 -6.00 -23.30 14.50
C LEU A 392 -6.71 -24.56 14.99
N ASN A 393 -7.96 -24.36 15.40
CA ASN A 393 -8.95 -25.41 15.69
C ASN A 393 -10.29 -25.04 15.07
N LEU A 394 -10.81 -25.87 14.19
CA LEU A 394 -12.18 -25.79 13.71
C LEU A 394 -13.09 -26.52 14.73
N SER A 395 -13.58 -25.77 15.76
CA SER A 395 -14.22 -26.37 16.94
C SER A 395 -15.69 -26.69 16.72
N GLU A 396 -16.46 -25.72 16.26
CA GLU A 396 -17.89 -25.89 15.98
C GLU A 396 -18.10 -25.78 14.47
N ALA A 397 -18.44 -26.91 13.84
CA ALA A 397 -18.60 -26.95 12.39
C ALA A 397 -19.55 -28.06 11.95
N GLY A 398 -20.37 -27.78 10.98
CA GLY A 398 -21.15 -28.74 10.20
C GLY A 398 -20.30 -29.39 9.11
N VAL A 399 -20.84 -30.43 8.48
CA VAL A 399 -20.18 -31.14 7.36
C VAL A 399 -19.91 -30.18 6.21
N GLY A 400 -18.67 -30.15 5.75
CA GLY A 400 -18.22 -29.29 4.65
C GLY A 400 -17.74 -27.90 5.09
N ASP A 401 -17.99 -27.47 6.34
CA ASP A 401 -17.48 -26.19 6.83
C ASP A 401 -15.96 -26.17 6.88
N MET A 402 -15.36 -25.02 6.60
CA MET A 402 -13.91 -24.88 6.42
C MET A 402 -13.35 -23.68 7.16
N ALA A 403 -12.08 -23.81 7.60
CA ALA A 403 -11.28 -22.68 8.09
C ALA A 403 -9.80 -22.93 7.82
N GLY A 404 -9.04 -21.90 7.50
CA GLY A 404 -7.64 -22.06 7.16
C GLY A 404 -6.85 -20.78 6.90
N LEU A 405 -5.75 -20.98 6.18
CA LEU A 405 -4.83 -19.93 5.71
C LEU A 405 -4.87 -19.89 4.18
N SER A 406 -5.13 -18.71 3.63
CA SER A 406 -5.18 -18.45 2.19
C SER A 406 -3.99 -17.60 1.76
N VAL A 407 -3.43 -17.91 0.61
CA VAL A 407 -2.61 -17.02 -0.22
C VAL A 407 -3.57 -16.39 -1.23
N PHE A 408 -4.05 -15.21 -0.92
CA PHE A 408 -5.17 -14.57 -1.60
C PHE A 408 -4.70 -13.41 -2.48
N MET A 409 -4.87 -13.53 -3.78
CA MET A 409 -4.68 -12.42 -4.74
C MET A 409 -5.98 -11.64 -4.89
N ASP A 410 -7.06 -12.33 -5.22
CA ASP A 410 -8.41 -11.78 -5.36
C ASP A 410 -9.48 -12.88 -5.29
N LEU A 411 -10.72 -12.51 -5.47
CA LEU A 411 -11.86 -13.46 -5.43
C LEU A 411 -11.85 -14.50 -6.57
N TYR A 412 -10.99 -14.33 -7.56
CA TYR A 412 -10.85 -15.26 -8.69
C TYR A 412 -9.58 -16.10 -8.61
N ALA A 413 -8.60 -15.69 -7.80
CA ALA A 413 -7.30 -16.33 -7.75
C ALA A 413 -6.77 -16.39 -6.31
N HIS A 414 -6.77 -17.59 -5.71
CA HIS A 414 -6.21 -17.85 -4.39
C HIS A 414 -5.85 -19.33 -4.21
N TYR A 415 -4.95 -19.61 -3.28
CA TYR A 415 -4.55 -20.94 -2.86
C TYR A 415 -4.79 -21.10 -1.37
N ASP A 416 -5.47 -22.17 -0.97
CA ASP A 416 -5.91 -22.38 0.40
C ASP A 416 -5.31 -23.66 0.99
N ILE A 417 -4.87 -23.57 2.24
CA ILE A 417 -4.64 -24.72 3.11
C ILE A 417 -5.59 -24.63 4.30
N ALA A 418 -6.49 -25.58 4.46
CA ALA A 418 -7.59 -25.47 5.39
C ALA A 418 -7.95 -26.80 6.07
N LEU A 419 -8.73 -26.69 7.15
CA LEU A 419 -9.46 -27.80 7.76
C LEU A 419 -10.87 -27.83 7.22
N ARG A 420 -11.34 -29.00 6.78
CA ARG A 420 -12.73 -29.24 6.40
C ARG A 420 -13.35 -30.27 7.35
N ARG A 421 -14.56 -30.01 7.81
CA ARG A 421 -15.31 -30.93 8.67
C ARG A 421 -15.94 -32.06 7.85
N GLU A 422 -15.69 -33.29 8.25
CA GLU A 422 -16.27 -34.49 7.62
C GLU A 422 -17.52 -34.99 8.35
N ALA A 423 -18.26 -35.91 7.71
CA ALA A 423 -19.50 -36.49 8.23
C ALA A 423 -19.28 -37.33 9.51
N ASP A 424 -18.08 -37.85 9.74
CA ASP A 424 -17.72 -38.57 10.95
C ASP A 424 -17.33 -37.65 12.13
N GLY A 425 -17.43 -36.33 11.93
CA GLY A 425 -17.10 -35.31 12.92
C GLY A 425 -15.60 -35.00 13.02
N LYS A 426 -14.75 -35.63 12.21
CA LYS A 426 -13.32 -35.34 12.16
C LYS A 426 -13.01 -34.25 11.15
N ASN A 427 -11.80 -33.72 11.21
CA ASN A 427 -11.31 -32.74 10.25
C ASN A 427 -10.36 -33.42 9.24
N THR A 428 -10.53 -33.07 7.97
CA THR A 428 -9.58 -33.36 6.90
C THR A 428 -8.83 -32.08 6.57
N LEU A 429 -7.50 -32.16 6.49
CA LEU A 429 -6.69 -31.10 5.89
C LEU A 429 -6.91 -31.14 4.38
N VAL A 430 -7.19 -29.97 3.79
CA VAL A 430 -7.34 -29.81 2.34
C VAL A 430 -6.39 -28.73 1.83
N VAL A 431 -5.85 -28.94 0.63
CA VAL A 431 -5.13 -27.91 -0.14
C VAL A 431 -5.89 -27.73 -1.44
N GLU A 432 -6.33 -26.49 -1.69
CA GLU A 432 -7.17 -26.15 -2.83
C GLU A 432 -6.59 -24.99 -3.63
N TYR A 433 -6.76 -25.05 -4.96
CA TYR A 433 -6.36 -24.01 -5.90
C TYR A 433 -7.58 -23.48 -6.66
N TRP A 434 -7.79 -22.18 -6.56
CA TRP A 434 -8.85 -21.46 -7.25
C TRP A 434 -8.22 -20.51 -8.26
N LEU A 435 -8.52 -20.70 -9.54
CA LEU A 435 -8.02 -19.91 -10.65
C LEU A 435 -9.17 -19.64 -11.63
N ASN A 436 -9.87 -18.54 -11.44
CA ASN A 436 -11.12 -18.22 -12.16
C ASN A 436 -12.18 -19.33 -12.00
N SER A 437 -12.53 -20.01 -13.07
CA SER A 437 -13.49 -21.11 -13.07
C SER A 437 -12.87 -22.48 -12.74
N ILE A 438 -11.57 -22.53 -12.50
CA ILE A 438 -10.85 -23.77 -12.19
C ILE A 438 -10.74 -23.91 -10.67
N HIS A 439 -11.35 -24.98 -10.15
CA HIS A 439 -11.16 -25.42 -8.77
C HIS A 439 -10.47 -26.78 -8.78
N HIS A 440 -9.40 -26.90 -8.01
CA HIS A 440 -8.64 -28.15 -7.90
C HIS A 440 -8.29 -28.45 -6.44
N VAL A 441 -8.72 -29.61 -5.97
CA VAL A 441 -8.31 -30.13 -4.66
C VAL A 441 -7.00 -30.91 -4.87
N ALA A 442 -5.88 -30.30 -4.50
CA ALA A 442 -4.55 -30.85 -4.72
C ALA A 442 -4.20 -31.93 -3.70
N LYS A 443 -4.75 -31.84 -2.47
CA LYS A 443 -4.44 -32.79 -1.39
C LYS A 443 -5.55 -32.85 -0.37
N GLU A 444 -5.79 -34.05 0.15
CA GLU A 444 -6.65 -34.34 1.31
C GLU A 444 -5.93 -35.26 2.27
N ILE A 445 -5.94 -34.95 3.57
CA ILE A 445 -5.30 -35.78 4.62
C ILE A 445 -6.20 -35.78 5.85
N PRO A 446 -6.77 -36.93 6.25
CA PRO A 446 -7.47 -37.06 7.51
C PRO A 446 -6.54 -36.77 8.69
N LEU A 447 -6.95 -35.81 9.55
CA LEU A 447 -6.17 -35.40 10.71
C LEU A 447 -6.44 -36.29 11.93
N LYS A 448 -5.40 -36.48 12.76
CA LYS A 448 -5.51 -37.16 14.04
C LYS A 448 -5.80 -36.18 15.18
N GLY A 449 -5.17 -35.03 15.13
CA GLY A 449 -5.32 -33.96 16.13
C GLY A 449 -6.33 -32.89 15.71
N SER A 450 -6.78 -32.10 16.67
CA SER A 450 -7.75 -31.02 16.45
C SER A 450 -7.13 -29.63 16.29
N LYS A 451 -5.82 -29.46 16.54
CA LYS A 451 -5.12 -28.18 16.57
C LYS A 451 -3.82 -28.21 15.76
N PRO A 452 -3.88 -28.53 14.47
CA PRO A 452 -2.68 -28.52 13.64
C PRO A 452 -2.13 -27.10 13.44
N TYR A 453 -0.87 -27.07 13.02
CA TYR A 453 -0.22 -25.88 12.46
C TYR A 453 -0.28 -25.95 10.94
N LEU A 454 -0.66 -24.86 10.30
CA LEU A 454 -0.62 -24.67 8.87
C LEU A 454 0.48 -23.66 8.54
N ARG A 455 1.25 -23.97 7.50
CA ARG A 455 2.36 -23.12 7.06
C ARG A 455 2.33 -22.94 5.56
N VAL A 456 2.62 -21.74 5.12
CA VAL A 456 2.92 -21.39 3.72
C VAL A 456 4.30 -20.78 3.67
N THR A 457 5.12 -21.22 2.73
CA THR A 457 6.35 -20.53 2.36
C THR A 457 6.21 -19.99 0.95
N GLY A 458 6.70 -18.76 0.73
CA GLY A 458 6.80 -18.16 -0.59
C GLY A 458 8.25 -18.14 -1.07
N SER A 459 8.40 -18.23 -2.37
CA SER A 459 9.64 -17.96 -3.10
C SER A 459 9.28 -17.25 -4.41
N ARG A 460 10.28 -16.89 -5.23
CA ARG A 460 10.05 -16.23 -6.51
C ARG A 460 9.20 -17.03 -7.50
N ASP A 461 9.12 -18.37 -7.35
CA ASP A 461 8.50 -19.29 -8.31
C ASP A 461 7.40 -20.16 -7.71
N HIS A 462 7.39 -20.41 -6.39
CA HIS A 462 6.43 -21.32 -5.77
C HIS A 462 5.92 -20.81 -4.42
N TYR A 463 4.65 -21.09 -4.15
CA TYR A 463 4.09 -21.23 -2.81
C TYR A 463 4.09 -22.71 -2.44
N ARG A 464 4.59 -23.06 -1.23
CA ARG A 464 4.59 -24.41 -0.69
C ARG A 464 3.78 -24.47 0.57
N PHE A 465 2.97 -25.51 0.70
CA PHE A 465 2.02 -25.68 1.78
C PHE A 465 2.46 -26.84 2.68
N PHE A 466 2.43 -26.62 3.99
CA PHE A 466 2.86 -27.58 4.98
C PHE A 466 1.87 -27.66 6.13
N TYR A 467 1.78 -28.82 6.78
CA TYR A 467 1.10 -28.96 8.06
C TYR A 467 1.97 -29.65 9.09
N SER A 468 1.62 -29.49 10.37
CA SER A 468 2.24 -30.17 11.50
C SER A 468 1.24 -30.39 12.62
N GLU A 469 1.25 -31.60 13.22
CA GLU A 469 0.45 -31.90 14.41
C GLU A 469 1.05 -31.34 15.71
N ASN A 470 2.36 -31.03 15.73
CA ASN A 470 3.11 -30.67 16.94
C ASN A 470 3.84 -29.34 16.87
N GLY A 471 3.78 -28.64 15.72
CA GLY A 471 4.47 -27.37 15.48
C GLY A 471 6.00 -27.46 15.34
N LYS A 472 6.56 -28.67 15.29
CA LYS A 472 8.01 -28.89 15.19
C LYS A 472 8.40 -29.57 13.88
N SER A 473 7.69 -30.61 13.50
CA SER A 473 7.94 -31.35 12.26
C SER A 473 6.83 -31.02 11.26
N PHE A 474 7.19 -30.40 10.16
CA PHE A 474 6.27 -30.02 9.10
C PHE A 474 6.38 -30.96 7.90
N THR A 475 5.23 -31.35 7.35
CA THR A 475 5.12 -32.21 6.16
C THR A 475 4.59 -31.33 5.02
N GLU A 476 5.29 -31.33 3.88
CA GLU A 476 4.83 -30.67 2.66
C GLU A 476 3.62 -31.39 2.09
N VAL A 477 2.59 -30.65 1.72
CA VAL A 477 1.30 -31.17 1.26
C VAL A 477 0.82 -30.56 -0.05
N GLY A 478 1.50 -29.53 -0.55
CA GLY A 478 1.16 -28.92 -1.83
C GLY A 478 2.21 -27.92 -2.29
N VAL A 479 2.29 -27.73 -3.60
CA VAL A 479 3.14 -26.74 -4.28
C VAL A 479 2.34 -26.09 -5.39
N ALA A 480 2.35 -24.77 -5.47
CA ALA A 480 1.65 -24.02 -6.51
C ALA A 480 2.54 -22.93 -7.10
N ASP A 481 2.37 -22.66 -8.39
CA ASP A 481 3.13 -21.65 -9.13
C ASP A 481 2.69 -20.24 -8.72
N THR A 482 3.64 -19.37 -8.39
CA THR A 482 3.36 -17.98 -7.97
C THR A 482 2.76 -17.14 -9.08
N ARG A 483 3.08 -17.41 -10.35
CA ARG A 483 2.65 -16.59 -11.50
C ARG A 483 1.14 -16.50 -11.65
N TYR A 484 0.40 -17.53 -11.23
CA TYR A 484 -1.05 -17.52 -11.31
C TYR A 484 -1.72 -16.55 -10.30
N LEU A 485 -1.00 -16.15 -9.26
CA LEU A 485 -1.45 -15.17 -8.28
C LEU A 485 -0.74 -13.82 -8.47
N SER A 486 -0.62 -13.36 -9.71
CA SER A 486 -0.03 -12.06 -10.07
C SER A 486 -1.01 -11.23 -10.87
N SER A 487 -0.83 -9.92 -10.90
CA SER A 487 -1.65 -9.00 -11.71
C SER A 487 -1.60 -9.34 -13.20
N GLU A 488 -0.48 -9.87 -13.69
CA GLU A 488 -0.30 -10.26 -15.10
C GLU A 488 -1.17 -11.45 -15.50
N THR A 489 -1.54 -12.31 -14.55
CA THR A 489 -2.40 -13.49 -14.81
C THR A 489 -3.82 -13.31 -14.28
N ALA A 490 -3.97 -12.87 -13.03
CA ALA A 490 -5.27 -12.69 -12.38
C ALA A 490 -5.98 -11.39 -12.82
N GLY A 491 -5.20 -10.41 -13.25
CA GLY A 491 -5.67 -9.05 -13.54
C GLY A 491 -5.67 -8.15 -12.30
N GLY A 492 -6.24 -6.95 -12.43
CA GLY A 492 -6.37 -6.00 -11.34
C GLY A 492 -5.05 -5.31 -10.96
N PHE A 493 -5.06 -4.69 -9.80
CA PHE A 493 -3.97 -3.80 -9.32
C PHE A 493 -3.52 -4.14 -7.89
N THR A 494 -3.99 -5.26 -7.33
CA THR A 494 -3.74 -5.67 -5.95
C THR A 494 -2.47 -6.51 -5.81
N GLY A 495 -2.17 -6.98 -4.63
CA GLY A 495 -1.08 -7.89 -4.32
C GLY A 495 -1.53 -8.91 -3.28
N ILE A 496 -0.68 -9.87 -3.00
CA ILE A 496 -1.02 -11.02 -2.15
C ILE A 496 -1.31 -10.60 -0.71
N ILE A 497 -2.41 -11.14 -0.20
CA ILE A 497 -2.78 -11.12 1.22
C ILE A 497 -2.67 -12.55 1.78
N LEU A 498 -1.97 -12.70 2.89
CA LEU A 498 -1.96 -13.94 3.69
C LEU A 498 -3.10 -13.85 4.69
N ALA A 499 -4.16 -14.63 4.48
CA ALA A 499 -5.42 -14.44 5.17
C ALA A 499 -5.84 -15.67 5.97
N LEU A 500 -6.37 -15.42 7.17
CA LEU A 500 -7.13 -16.37 7.96
C LEU A 500 -8.59 -16.26 7.57
N PHE A 501 -9.26 -17.40 7.36
CA PHE A 501 -10.66 -17.41 6.96
C PHE A 501 -11.46 -18.51 7.65
N CYS A 502 -12.78 -18.32 7.69
CA CYS A 502 -13.75 -19.33 8.12
C CYS A 502 -14.98 -19.20 7.24
N GLN A 503 -15.45 -20.31 6.66
CA GLN A 503 -16.61 -20.33 5.79
C GLN A 503 -17.52 -21.53 6.08
N SER A 504 -18.81 -21.33 5.85
CA SER A 504 -19.84 -22.36 6.00
C SER A 504 -20.19 -22.99 4.67
N ALA A 505 -20.42 -24.29 4.68
CA ALA A 505 -20.96 -25.04 3.53
C ALA A 505 -22.46 -24.88 3.35
N ALA A 506 -23.18 -24.34 4.36
CA ALA A 506 -24.64 -24.18 4.34
C ALA A 506 -25.05 -22.89 5.05
N ASP A 507 -26.09 -22.20 4.58
CA ASP A 507 -26.56 -20.92 5.13
C ASP A 507 -26.93 -20.97 6.61
N ALA A 508 -27.41 -22.11 7.10
CA ALA A 508 -27.80 -22.29 8.50
C ALA A 508 -26.64 -22.59 9.44
N SER A 509 -25.46 -22.95 8.92
CA SER A 509 -24.27 -23.23 9.71
C SER A 509 -23.52 -21.95 10.06
N LYS A 510 -22.99 -21.89 11.28
CA LYS A 510 -22.12 -20.83 11.78
C LYS A 510 -20.86 -21.45 12.39
N PRO A 511 -19.97 -21.99 11.57
CA PRO A 511 -18.78 -22.62 12.08
C PRO A 511 -17.91 -21.64 12.85
N GLN A 512 -17.22 -22.13 13.88
CA GLN A 512 -16.27 -21.35 14.65
C GLN A 512 -14.87 -21.96 14.52
N ALA A 513 -13.91 -21.11 14.18
CA ALA A 513 -12.50 -21.45 14.13
C ALA A 513 -11.71 -20.55 15.07
N ASP A 514 -10.94 -21.17 15.97
CA ASP A 514 -10.02 -20.48 16.87
C ASP A 514 -8.60 -20.51 16.31
N PHE A 515 -8.07 -19.35 15.97
CA PHE A 515 -6.69 -19.15 15.56
C PHE A 515 -5.87 -18.70 16.77
N TYR A 516 -4.85 -19.46 17.14
CA TYR A 516 -4.06 -19.21 18.37
C TYR A 516 -2.85 -18.31 18.13
N SER A 517 -2.29 -18.33 16.91
CA SER A 517 -1.09 -17.57 16.55
C SER A 517 -1.04 -17.24 15.08
N PHE A 518 -0.26 -16.23 14.74
CA PHE A 518 0.18 -15.94 13.39
C PHE A 518 1.64 -15.45 13.43
N ASN A 519 2.51 -16.15 12.73
CA ASN A 519 3.93 -15.80 12.63
C ASN A 519 4.26 -15.56 11.16
N TYR A 520 5.03 -14.51 10.89
CA TYR A 520 5.52 -14.17 9.57
C TYR A 520 7.00 -13.79 9.67
N HIS A 521 7.84 -14.46 8.89
CA HIS A 521 9.28 -14.22 8.87
C HIS A 521 9.77 -14.14 7.43
N PRO A 522 10.57 -13.09 7.08
CA PRO A 522 11.35 -13.13 5.85
C PRO A 522 12.38 -14.27 5.94
N VAL A 523 12.63 -14.94 4.83
CA VAL A 523 13.69 -15.93 4.66
C VAL A 523 14.76 -15.29 3.80
N ASN A 524 15.97 -15.14 4.36
CA ASN A 524 17.12 -14.54 3.67
C ASN A 524 17.84 -15.58 2.80
#